data_ec5bd0fac397ee6b60380ff847551b60
#
_entry.id   ec5bd0fac397ee6b60380ff847551b60
#
_cell.length_a   1.000
_cell.length_b   1.000
_cell.length_c   1.000
_cell.angle_alpha   90.00
_cell.angle_beta   90.00
_cell.angle_gamma   90.00
#
_symmetry.space_group_name_H-M   'P 1'
#
loop_
_entity.id
_entity.type
_entity.pdbx_description
1 polymer ?
#
loop_
_entity_poly.entity_id
_entity_poly.type
_entity_poly.pdbx_seq_one_letter_code
_entity_poly.pdbx_strand_id
1 'polypeptide(L)'
;MEKNSVNKAIRNAIKRGEINSVKELIGSNKTILHTMTSFGSWLHIAAKKGQMEIVEYLVHKGIDVNIKGDIFDASPLRVAAGEGYVEIVQYLIQSGVKLDVSSAKRNPLFAAIYGGHKEVVEHLVDQGIDISVQYTGENIEDMDAYRYAKEFGQIEIAEYLKRKLNEKVQKRVLKD
;
A
#
# COMPACT_ATOMS: atom_id res chain seq x y z
N MET A 1 10.58 -22.37 22.54
CA MET A 1 10.49 -22.35 21.05
C MET A 1 11.54 -21.40 20.49
N GLU A 2 12.31 -21.78 19.49
CA GLU A 2 13.25 -20.88 18.84
C GLU A 2 12.50 -19.74 18.15
N LYS A 3 13.02 -18.51 18.24
CA LYS A 3 12.43 -17.30 17.66
C LYS A 3 11.99 -17.47 16.19
N ASN A 4 12.78 -18.21 15.40
CA ASN A 4 12.48 -18.53 14.01
C ASN A 4 11.23 -19.41 13.84
N SER A 5 10.97 -20.33 14.76
CA SER A 5 9.80 -21.20 14.76
C SER A 5 8.51 -20.41 15.02
N VAL A 6 8.52 -19.48 15.98
CA VAL A 6 7.38 -18.60 16.28
C VAL A 6 7.08 -17.66 15.11
N ASN A 7 8.09 -17.03 14.54
CA ASN A 7 7.91 -16.15 13.37
C ASN A 7 7.34 -16.89 12.15
N LYS A 8 7.76 -18.13 11.93
CA LYS A 8 7.19 -19.00 10.89
C LYS A 8 5.73 -19.32 11.17
N ALA A 9 5.38 -19.62 12.42
CA ALA A 9 4.01 -19.92 12.83
C ALA A 9 3.10 -18.70 12.62
N ILE A 10 3.50 -17.50 13.07
CA ILE A 10 2.73 -16.26 12.89
C ILE A 10 2.52 -15.97 11.41
N ARG A 11 3.58 -16.03 10.60
CA ARG A 11 3.46 -15.80 9.16
C ARG A 11 2.50 -16.76 8.48
N ASN A 12 2.50 -18.04 8.88
CA ASN A 12 1.59 -19.04 8.34
C ASN A 12 0.15 -18.77 8.79
N ALA A 13 -0.06 -18.42 10.06
CA ALA A 13 -1.37 -18.03 10.57
C ALA A 13 -1.94 -16.81 9.84
N ILE A 14 -1.11 -15.78 9.60
CA ILE A 14 -1.52 -14.61 8.80
C ILE A 14 -1.90 -15.03 7.37
N LYS A 15 -1.09 -15.84 6.71
CA LYS A 15 -1.37 -16.31 5.34
C LYS A 15 -2.69 -17.07 5.22
N ARG A 16 -3.12 -17.76 6.28
CA ARG A 16 -4.37 -18.52 6.32
C ARG A 16 -5.56 -17.74 6.88
N GLY A 17 -5.33 -16.50 7.36
CA GLY A 17 -6.39 -15.68 7.97
C GLY A 17 -6.80 -16.14 9.36
N GLU A 18 -5.97 -16.90 10.05
CA GLU A 18 -6.24 -17.49 11.38
C GLU A 18 -6.04 -16.46 12.48
N ILE A 19 -6.97 -15.52 12.62
CA ILE A 19 -6.87 -14.41 13.58
C ILE A 19 -6.64 -14.87 15.02
N ASN A 20 -7.30 -15.94 15.47
CA ASN A 20 -7.14 -16.45 16.83
C ASN A 20 -5.73 -16.97 17.07
N SER A 21 -5.16 -17.71 16.11
CA SER A 21 -3.76 -18.16 16.17
C SER A 21 -2.78 -16.99 16.19
N VAL A 22 -3.05 -15.92 15.41
CA VAL A 22 -2.24 -14.70 15.41
C VAL A 22 -2.30 -14.01 16.78
N LYS A 23 -3.49 -13.87 17.36
CA LYS A 23 -3.69 -13.29 18.69
C LYS A 23 -2.97 -14.06 19.78
N GLU A 24 -3.05 -15.39 19.76
CA GLU A 24 -2.37 -16.26 20.71
C GLU A 24 -0.83 -16.18 20.59
N LEU A 25 -0.30 -16.29 19.38
CA LEU A 25 1.14 -16.29 19.13
C LEU A 25 1.81 -14.93 19.41
N ILE A 26 1.14 -13.84 19.16
CA ILE A 26 1.64 -12.48 19.46
C ILE A 26 1.39 -12.14 20.94
N GLY A 27 0.19 -12.41 21.45
CA GLY A 27 -0.20 -12.15 22.83
C GLY A 27 0.04 -10.69 23.25
N SER A 28 0.75 -10.53 24.38
CA SER A 28 1.22 -9.23 24.89
C SER A 28 2.70 -8.95 24.59
N ASN A 29 3.35 -9.81 23.82
CA ASN A 29 4.78 -9.72 23.57
C ASN A 29 5.10 -8.63 22.51
N LYS A 30 5.49 -7.45 22.98
CA LYS A 30 5.85 -6.31 22.12
C LYS A 30 7.00 -6.62 21.17
N THR A 31 7.97 -7.43 21.58
CA THR A 31 9.11 -7.79 20.71
C THR A 31 8.65 -8.64 19.53
N ILE A 32 7.71 -9.55 19.76
CA ILE A 32 7.11 -10.36 18.69
C ILE A 32 6.26 -9.47 17.80
N LEU A 33 5.41 -8.61 18.38
CA LEU A 33 4.54 -7.68 17.62
C LEU A 33 5.34 -6.82 16.64
N HIS A 34 6.47 -6.27 17.07
CA HIS A 34 7.30 -5.38 16.26
C HIS A 34 8.42 -6.11 15.50
N THR A 35 8.29 -7.42 15.31
CA THR A 35 9.28 -8.18 14.52
C THR A 35 9.26 -7.71 13.06
N MET A 36 10.45 -7.40 12.55
CA MET A 36 10.68 -7.18 11.13
C MET A 36 11.24 -8.45 10.49
N THR A 37 10.63 -8.90 9.42
CA THR A 37 11.06 -10.05 8.63
C THR A 37 11.60 -9.62 7.27
N SER A 38 12.15 -10.54 6.48
CA SER A 38 12.52 -10.27 5.08
C SER A 38 11.31 -9.89 4.18
N PHE A 39 10.09 -10.06 4.66
CA PHE A 39 8.84 -9.69 3.98
C PHE A 39 8.20 -8.42 4.60
N GLY A 40 8.95 -7.67 5.40
CA GLY A 40 8.44 -6.55 6.18
C GLY A 40 7.86 -6.97 7.54
N SER A 41 7.10 -6.08 8.17
CA SER A 41 6.39 -6.34 9.42
C SER A 41 5.18 -7.27 9.21
N TRP A 42 4.57 -7.73 10.31
CA TRP A 42 3.32 -8.51 10.23
C TRP A 42 2.20 -7.75 9.49
N LEU A 43 2.18 -6.42 9.60
CA LEU A 43 1.20 -5.59 8.90
C LEU A 43 1.41 -5.62 7.38
N HIS A 44 2.65 -5.64 6.89
CA HIS A 44 2.93 -5.84 5.46
C HIS A 44 2.42 -7.19 4.96
N ILE A 45 2.66 -8.24 5.75
CA ILE A 45 2.24 -9.61 5.39
C ILE A 45 0.71 -9.72 5.38
N ALA A 46 0.04 -9.15 6.39
CA ALA A 46 -1.42 -9.12 6.46
C ALA A 46 -2.04 -8.33 5.31
N ALA A 47 -1.51 -7.14 5.01
CA ALA A 47 -1.90 -6.31 3.89
C ALA A 47 -1.71 -7.03 2.54
N LYS A 48 -0.58 -7.72 2.36
CA LYS A 48 -0.30 -8.52 1.15
C LYS A 48 -1.26 -9.68 0.96
N LYS A 49 -1.85 -10.21 2.05
CA LYS A 49 -2.73 -11.38 2.02
C LYS A 49 -4.21 -11.04 2.12
N GLY A 50 -4.55 -9.75 2.13
CA GLY A 50 -5.94 -9.32 2.20
C GLY A 50 -6.64 -9.65 3.51
N GLN A 51 -5.88 -9.81 4.61
CA GLN A 51 -6.41 -10.27 5.89
C GLN A 51 -6.89 -9.10 6.75
N MET A 52 -8.06 -8.59 6.44
CA MET A 52 -8.61 -7.36 7.04
C MET A 52 -8.66 -7.42 8.58
N GLU A 53 -9.23 -8.47 9.17
CA GLU A 53 -9.31 -8.62 10.63
C GLU A 53 -7.92 -8.61 11.29
N ILE A 54 -6.91 -9.19 10.62
CA ILE A 54 -5.54 -9.21 11.13
C ILE A 54 -4.91 -7.83 10.99
N VAL A 55 -5.16 -7.10 9.90
CA VAL A 55 -4.72 -5.71 9.73
C VAL A 55 -5.27 -4.85 10.86
N GLU A 56 -6.58 -4.89 11.11
CA GLU A 56 -7.23 -4.16 12.20
C GLU A 56 -6.62 -4.50 13.56
N TYR A 57 -6.47 -5.79 13.86
CA TYR A 57 -5.86 -6.26 15.11
C TYR A 57 -4.45 -5.69 15.30
N LEU A 58 -3.60 -5.77 14.27
CA LEU A 58 -2.21 -5.30 14.35
C LEU A 58 -2.12 -3.79 14.54
N VAL A 59 -2.96 -3.01 13.86
CA VAL A 59 -3.04 -1.55 14.03
C VAL A 59 -3.54 -1.20 15.44
N HIS A 60 -4.60 -1.84 15.93
CA HIS A 60 -5.08 -1.66 17.31
C HIS A 60 -4.04 -2.04 18.37
N LYS A 61 -3.15 -2.99 18.08
CA LYS A 61 -2.01 -3.34 18.95
C LYS A 61 -0.88 -2.32 18.91
N GLY A 62 -0.95 -1.31 18.05
CA GLY A 62 -0.01 -0.20 17.98
C GLY A 62 1.15 -0.41 17.02
N ILE A 63 1.00 -1.24 15.99
CA ILE A 63 1.95 -1.24 14.88
C ILE A 63 1.78 0.09 14.12
N ASP A 64 2.90 0.78 13.88
CA ASP A 64 2.90 2.00 13.07
C ASP A 64 2.44 1.70 11.64
N VAL A 65 1.35 2.33 11.22
CA VAL A 65 0.80 2.20 9.86
C VAL A 65 1.74 2.74 8.79
N ASN A 66 2.68 3.62 9.17
CA ASN A 66 3.71 4.18 8.31
C ASN A 66 5.03 3.38 8.34
N ILE A 67 5.05 2.23 9.02
CA ILE A 67 6.23 1.38 9.09
C ILE A 67 6.73 1.02 7.70
N LYS A 68 8.02 1.24 7.45
CA LYS A 68 8.66 0.88 6.20
C LYS A 68 9.30 -0.49 6.31
N GLY A 69 9.24 -1.22 5.23
CA GLY A 69 9.81 -2.57 5.15
C GLY A 69 9.65 -3.16 3.75
N ASP A 70 9.88 -4.45 3.64
CA ASP A 70 10.00 -5.20 2.40
C ASP A 70 11.24 -4.83 1.54
N ILE A 71 11.31 -5.37 0.33
CA ILE A 71 12.44 -5.18 -0.60
C ILE A 71 12.50 -3.76 -1.21
N PHE A 72 11.43 -2.97 -1.10
CA PHE A 72 11.34 -1.61 -1.65
C PHE A 72 11.30 -0.54 -0.56
N ASP A 73 11.45 -0.91 0.70
CA ASP A 73 11.28 0.00 1.85
C ASP A 73 9.92 0.75 1.77
N ALA A 74 8.89 0.02 1.37
CA ALA A 74 7.55 0.51 1.15
C ALA A 74 6.67 0.36 2.41
N SER A 75 5.51 1.04 2.42
CA SER A 75 4.52 0.92 3.50
C SER A 75 3.53 -0.22 3.26
N PRO A 76 2.81 -0.69 4.30
CA PRO A 76 1.70 -1.64 4.14
C PRO A 76 0.61 -1.15 3.17
N LEU A 77 0.37 0.18 3.11
CA LEU A 77 -0.54 0.78 2.14
C LEU A 77 -0.13 0.49 0.70
N ARG A 78 1.15 0.70 0.39
CA ARG A 78 1.67 0.42 -0.97
C ARG A 78 1.48 -1.05 -1.33
N VAL A 79 1.69 -1.95 -0.36
CA VAL A 79 1.50 -3.39 -0.56
C VAL A 79 0.03 -3.71 -0.81
N ALA A 80 -0.90 -3.23 0.04
CA ALA A 80 -2.34 -3.42 -0.14
C ALA A 80 -2.85 -2.86 -1.48
N ALA A 81 -2.34 -1.68 -1.88
CA ALA A 81 -2.70 -1.04 -3.14
C ALA A 81 -2.25 -1.87 -4.36
N GLY A 82 -1.05 -2.45 -4.32
CA GLY A 82 -0.54 -3.29 -5.39
C GLY A 82 -1.23 -4.65 -5.53
N GLU A 83 -1.86 -5.14 -4.45
CA GLU A 83 -2.64 -6.39 -4.44
C GLU A 83 -4.16 -6.12 -4.66
N GLY A 84 -4.60 -4.85 -4.67
CA GLY A 84 -5.98 -4.46 -4.98
C GLY A 84 -6.98 -4.55 -3.82
N TYR A 85 -6.53 -4.62 -2.58
CA TYR A 85 -7.41 -4.75 -1.41
C TYR A 85 -7.96 -3.38 -0.98
N VAL A 86 -9.07 -2.98 -1.58
CA VAL A 86 -9.70 -1.66 -1.40
C VAL A 86 -10.02 -1.37 0.06
N GLU A 87 -10.64 -2.30 0.77
CA GLU A 87 -11.03 -2.13 2.17
C GLU A 87 -9.81 -1.89 3.08
N ILE A 88 -8.70 -2.62 2.83
CA ILE A 88 -7.46 -2.44 3.58
C ILE A 88 -6.83 -1.08 3.26
N VAL A 89 -6.85 -0.67 1.99
CA VAL A 89 -6.38 0.67 1.57
C VAL A 89 -7.17 1.75 2.30
N GLN A 90 -8.50 1.67 2.30
CA GLN A 90 -9.40 2.60 2.98
C GLN A 90 -9.11 2.66 4.48
N TYR A 91 -9.02 1.52 5.12
CA TYR A 91 -8.74 1.43 6.56
C TYR A 91 -7.39 2.03 6.94
N LEU A 92 -6.33 1.72 6.19
CA LEU A 92 -4.99 2.26 6.45
C LEU A 92 -4.95 3.79 6.27
N ILE A 93 -5.66 4.34 5.27
CA ILE A 93 -5.77 5.79 5.07
C ILE A 93 -6.52 6.43 6.25
N GLN A 94 -7.64 5.86 6.67
CA GLN A 94 -8.40 6.31 7.85
C GLN A 94 -7.57 6.23 9.14
N SER A 95 -6.64 5.29 9.22
CA SER A 95 -5.70 5.13 10.33
C SER A 95 -4.51 6.10 10.28
N GLY A 96 -4.48 7.06 9.34
CA GLY A 96 -3.49 8.12 9.27
C GLY A 96 -2.19 7.77 8.53
N VAL A 97 -2.25 6.80 7.62
CA VAL A 97 -1.09 6.49 6.76
C VAL A 97 -0.77 7.66 5.82
N LYS A 98 0.52 7.90 5.59
CA LYS A 98 0.99 8.91 4.64
C LYS A 98 1.00 8.34 3.22
N LEU A 99 0.50 9.13 2.27
CA LEU A 99 0.59 8.82 0.84
C LEU A 99 2.03 9.13 0.35
N ASP A 100 2.92 8.14 0.47
CA ASP A 100 4.34 8.31 0.13
C ASP A 100 4.54 8.29 -1.40
N VAL A 101 4.79 9.47 -1.95
CA VAL A 101 5.10 9.68 -3.38
C VAL A 101 6.58 10.03 -3.61
N SER A 102 7.47 9.74 -2.66
CA SER A 102 8.90 10.07 -2.74
C SER A 102 9.67 9.30 -3.81
N SER A 103 9.16 8.16 -4.26
CA SER A 103 9.69 7.40 -5.39
C SER A 103 8.61 6.50 -6.01
N ALA A 104 8.79 6.12 -7.27
CA ALA A 104 7.87 5.20 -7.96
C ALA A 104 7.69 3.87 -7.21
N LYS A 105 8.76 3.34 -6.62
CA LYS A 105 8.74 2.07 -5.88
C LYS A 105 7.95 2.13 -4.56
N ARG A 106 7.80 3.33 -3.95
CA ARG A 106 7.05 3.55 -2.70
C ARG A 106 5.64 4.04 -2.94
N ASN A 107 5.38 4.61 -4.12
CA ASN A 107 4.09 5.22 -4.45
C ASN A 107 2.98 4.16 -4.54
N PRO A 108 1.95 4.21 -3.67
CA PRO A 108 0.84 3.26 -3.71
C PRO A 108 0.00 3.37 -4.99
N LEU A 109 -0.07 4.57 -5.61
CA LEU A 109 -0.77 4.76 -6.88
C LEU A 109 -0.11 3.97 -8.01
N PHE A 110 1.22 4.03 -8.10
CA PHE A 110 1.96 3.26 -9.11
C PHE A 110 1.83 1.75 -8.89
N ALA A 111 1.78 1.31 -7.62
CA ALA A 111 1.54 -0.09 -7.30
C ALA A 111 0.15 -0.55 -7.75
N ALA A 112 -0.89 0.25 -7.49
CA ALA A 112 -2.26 -0.03 -7.92
C ALA A 112 -2.41 -0.02 -9.45
N ILE A 113 -1.76 0.92 -10.14
CA ILE A 113 -1.74 0.97 -11.61
C ILE A 113 -1.08 -0.28 -12.18
N TYR A 114 0.08 -0.68 -11.65
CA TYR A 114 0.79 -1.89 -12.08
C TYR A 114 -0.08 -3.14 -11.94
N GLY A 115 -0.83 -3.25 -10.83
CA GLY A 115 -1.77 -4.34 -10.57
C GLY A 115 -3.08 -4.25 -11.37
N GLY A 116 -3.36 -3.14 -12.07
CA GLY A 116 -4.61 -2.92 -12.79
C GLY A 116 -5.82 -2.67 -11.89
N HIS A 117 -5.60 -2.24 -10.66
CA HIS A 117 -6.62 -2.08 -9.63
C HIS A 117 -7.29 -0.71 -9.68
N LYS A 118 -8.19 -0.53 -10.65
CA LYS A 118 -8.85 0.75 -10.94
C LYS A 118 -9.55 1.37 -9.73
N GLU A 119 -10.30 0.58 -8.96
CA GLU A 119 -11.02 1.07 -7.78
C GLU A 119 -10.06 1.62 -6.72
N VAL A 120 -8.92 0.97 -6.51
CA VAL A 120 -7.86 1.47 -5.62
C VAL A 120 -7.27 2.77 -6.15
N VAL A 121 -7.04 2.87 -7.47
CA VAL A 121 -6.55 4.10 -8.12
C VAL A 121 -7.54 5.24 -7.90
N GLU A 122 -8.83 5.01 -8.14
CA GLU A 122 -9.88 6.01 -7.94
C GLU A 122 -9.91 6.48 -6.49
N HIS A 123 -9.87 5.55 -5.54
CA HIS A 123 -9.87 5.88 -4.12
C HIS A 123 -8.64 6.70 -3.71
N LEU A 124 -7.42 6.31 -4.12
CA LEU A 124 -6.20 7.06 -3.83
C LEU A 124 -6.24 8.48 -4.40
N VAL A 125 -6.78 8.65 -5.60
CA VAL A 125 -6.95 9.97 -6.23
C VAL A 125 -7.94 10.84 -5.46
N ASP A 126 -9.05 10.26 -5.02
CA ASP A 126 -10.06 10.97 -4.22
C ASP A 126 -9.53 11.36 -2.82
N GLN A 127 -8.59 10.59 -2.28
CA GLN A 127 -7.84 10.93 -1.06
C GLN A 127 -6.72 11.96 -1.30
N GLY A 128 -6.57 12.47 -2.52
CA GLY A 128 -5.67 13.58 -2.84
C GLY A 128 -4.23 13.19 -3.10
N ILE A 129 -3.93 11.94 -3.45
CA ILE A 129 -2.58 11.57 -3.89
C ILE A 129 -2.17 12.40 -5.10
N ASP A 130 -0.92 12.87 -5.13
CA ASP A 130 -0.47 13.70 -6.24
C ASP A 130 -0.21 12.85 -7.51
N ILE A 131 -1.15 12.93 -8.45
CA ILE A 131 -1.10 12.22 -9.73
C ILE A 131 -0.14 12.85 -10.74
N SER A 132 0.37 14.05 -10.46
CA SER A 132 1.26 14.80 -11.35
C SER A 132 2.75 14.61 -11.02
N VAL A 133 3.07 13.87 -9.97
CA VAL A 133 4.47 13.54 -9.63
C VAL A 133 5.09 12.74 -10.76
N GLN A 134 6.27 13.18 -11.18
CA GLN A 134 7.05 12.53 -12.23
C GLN A 134 8.29 11.86 -11.63
N TYR A 135 8.64 10.72 -12.20
CA TYR A 135 9.85 9.99 -11.83
C TYR A 135 10.73 9.79 -13.05
N THR A 136 12.04 10.05 -12.87
CA THR A 136 13.07 9.85 -13.90
C THR A 136 14.06 8.79 -13.41
N GLY A 137 14.45 7.89 -14.29
CA GLY A 137 15.42 6.81 -14.05
C GLY A 137 16.24 6.52 -15.31
N GLU A 138 17.10 5.52 -15.30
CA GLU A 138 18.05 5.22 -16.37
C GLU A 138 17.41 5.10 -17.78
N ASN A 139 16.17 4.60 -17.86
CA ASN A 139 15.45 4.41 -19.13
C ASN A 139 14.05 5.01 -19.11
N ILE A 140 13.77 5.91 -18.18
CA ILE A 140 12.43 6.46 -17.97
C ILE A 140 12.59 7.96 -17.71
N GLU A 141 12.03 8.79 -18.58
CA GLU A 141 11.95 10.25 -18.40
C GLU A 141 10.52 10.66 -18.10
N ASP A 142 10.36 11.50 -17.06
CA ASP A 142 9.09 12.17 -16.71
C ASP A 142 7.88 11.23 -16.65
N MET A 143 8.07 10.06 -16.04
CA MET A 143 7.01 9.06 -15.87
C MET A 143 6.02 9.50 -14.78
N ASP A 144 4.88 10.05 -15.17
CA ASP A 144 3.74 10.28 -14.31
C ASP A 144 2.77 9.09 -14.27
N ALA A 145 1.73 9.17 -13.45
CA ALA A 145 0.75 8.10 -13.28
C ALA A 145 0.00 7.78 -14.60
N TYR A 146 -0.31 8.79 -15.43
CA TYR A 146 -0.99 8.58 -16.71
C TYR A 146 -0.11 7.82 -17.71
N ARG A 147 1.15 8.25 -17.87
CA ARG A 147 2.12 7.58 -18.75
C ARG A 147 2.37 6.15 -18.29
N TYR A 148 2.51 5.96 -16.97
CA TYR A 148 2.71 4.65 -16.37
C TYR A 148 1.54 3.70 -16.66
N ALA A 149 0.29 4.18 -16.52
CA ALA A 149 -0.89 3.39 -16.85
C ALA A 149 -0.92 2.98 -18.33
N LYS A 150 -0.52 3.88 -19.24
CA LYS A 150 -0.40 3.56 -20.68
C LYS A 150 0.66 2.50 -20.95
N GLU A 151 1.84 2.64 -20.35
CA GLU A 151 2.97 1.71 -20.53
C GLU A 151 2.59 0.30 -20.11
N PHE A 152 1.81 0.15 -19.04
CA PHE A 152 1.33 -1.15 -18.57
C PHE A 152 -0.03 -1.59 -19.15
N GLY A 153 -0.50 -0.92 -20.23
CA GLY A 153 -1.73 -1.30 -20.93
C GLY A 153 -3.01 -1.12 -20.13
N GLN A 154 -2.98 -0.33 -19.05
CA GLN A 154 -4.12 -0.07 -18.19
C GLN A 154 -4.98 1.08 -18.76
N ILE A 155 -5.66 0.81 -19.88
CA ILE A 155 -6.31 1.85 -20.71
C ILE A 155 -7.37 2.62 -19.91
N GLU A 156 -8.27 1.93 -19.21
CA GLU A 156 -9.33 2.60 -18.44
C GLU A 156 -8.78 3.48 -17.31
N ILE A 157 -7.70 3.01 -16.64
CA ILE A 157 -7.00 3.78 -15.61
C ILE A 157 -6.33 5.01 -16.25
N ALA A 158 -5.69 4.85 -17.41
CA ALA A 158 -5.06 5.96 -18.12
C ALA A 158 -6.10 7.02 -18.51
N GLU A 159 -7.24 6.65 -19.05
CA GLU A 159 -8.32 7.57 -19.41
C GLU A 159 -8.88 8.31 -18.18
N TYR A 160 -9.07 7.59 -17.07
CA TYR A 160 -9.46 8.19 -15.79
C TYR A 160 -8.46 9.24 -15.32
N LEU A 161 -7.17 8.88 -15.27
CA LEU A 161 -6.10 9.77 -14.82
C LEU A 161 -5.94 10.99 -15.73
N LYS A 162 -6.05 10.81 -17.06
CA LYS A 162 -6.03 11.92 -18.02
C LYS A 162 -7.14 12.93 -17.75
N ARG A 163 -8.35 12.44 -17.49
CA ARG A 163 -9.51 13.31 -17.14
C ARG A 163 -9.23 14.10 -15.86
N LYS A 164 -8.74 13.42 -14.81
CA LYS A 164 -8.43 14.06 -13.51
C LYS A 164 -7.30 15.10 -13.63
N LEU A 165 -6.28 14.85 -14.45
CA LEU A 165 -5.23 15.82 -14.73
C LEU A 165 -5.79 17.07 -15.42
N ASN A 166 -6.66 16.91 -16.42
CA ASN A 166 -7.30 18.03 -17.11
C ASN A 166 -8.18 18.87 -16.17
N GLU A 167 -8.96 18.22 -15.29
CA GLU A 167 -9.77 18.90 -14.26
C GLU A 167 -8.89 19.74 -13.31
N LYS A 168 -7.71 19.21 -12.94
CA LYS A 168 -6.75 19.91 -12.06
C LYS A 168 -6.18 21.16 -12.74
N VAL A 169 -5.88 21.09 -14.04
CA VAL A 169 -5.40 22.24 -14.84
C VAL A 169 -6.48 23.31 -14.95
N GLN A 170 -7.71 22.94 -15.33
CA GLN A 170 -8.82 23.88 -15.43
C GLN A 170 -9.12 24.61 -14.12
N LYS A 171 -9.08 23.90 -12.98
CA LYS A 171 -9.28 24.52 -11.65
C LYS A 171 -8.17 25.52 -11.28
N ARG A 172 -6.95 25.36 -11.80
CA ARG A 172 -5.86 26.35 -11.60
C ARG A 172 -6.09 27.60 -12.42
N VAL A 173 -6.41 27.46 -13.72
CA VAL A 173 -6.66 28.58 -14.64
C VAL A 173 -7.85 29.45 -14.21
N LEU A 174 -8.83 28.90 -13.49
CA LEU A 174 -10.00 29.65 -13.00
C LEU A 174 -9.75 30.39 -11.67
N LYS A 175 -8.60 30.17 -11.02
CA LYS A 175 -8.24 30.82 -9.74
C LYS A 175 -7.23 31.97 -9.90
N ASP A 176 -6.59 32.05 -11.07
CA ASP A 176 -5.70 33.15 -11.49
C ASP A 176 -6.49 34.19 -12.28
#